data_4a09172973ff638cf673b34d60aa70e0
#
_entry.id   4a09172973ff638cf673b34d60aa70e0
#
_cell.length_a   1.000
_cell.length_b   1.000
_cell.length_c   1.000
_cell.angle_alpha   90.00
_cell.angle_beta   90.00
_cell.angle_gamma   90.00
#
_symmetry.space_group_name_H-M   'P 1'
#
loop_
_entity.id
_entity.type
_entity.pdbx_description
1 polymer ?
#
loop_
_entity_poly.entity_id
_entity_poly.type
_entity_poly.pdbx_seq_one_letter_code
_entity_poly.pdbx_strand_id
1 'polypeptide(L)'
;MPRFAGFSLPNADLRRKHAAMQKIDEEALAEAYNRALALEKSGDVEAAVKAYEEVLAIDPDDHGGAAVRIASMGRGETPDKAPDAYVATLFDQHADVFEDVLVEQLDYHVPMLVRQRLQALTLGPFARVLDLGCGTGLTGSALRDMAEDITGIDLSENMVEIAHEKDVYETLYVAEVVDFLEDNDDEPFDLVTATDVLPYLGALEALFFGAAENMNAGGLFIFSSETLPADTFAGRSFMVGPNQRFAHAETYVRERLDAIGFDIVELTDITVRKEEGAPIAGHLVIARLR
;
A
#
# COMPACT_ATOMS: atom_id res chain seq x y z
N MET A 1 -9.69 29.94 1.34
CA MET A 1 -8.22 29.78 1.45
C MET A 1 -8.03 28.53 2.29
N PRO A 2 -7.57 27.42 1.73
CA PRO A 2 -7.27 26.23 2.52
C PRO A 2 -6.13 26.54 3.50
N ARG A 3 -6.29 26.12 4.74
CA ARG A 3 -5.26 26.25 5.75
C ARG A 3 -4.24 25.15 5.49
N PHE A 4 -3.03 25.52 5.07
CA PHE A 4 -1.88 24.67 5.30
C PHE A 4 -1.76 24.48 6.81
N ALA A 5 -2.22 23.36 7.32
CA ALA A 5 -1.86 22.90 8.65
C ALA A 5 -0.34 22.73 8.62
N GLY A 6 0.37 23.46 9.48
CA GLY A 6 1.81 23.66 9.37
C GLY A 6 2.57 22.37 9.21
N PHE A 7 3.58 22.44 8.35
CA PHE A 7 4.69 21.49 8.33
C PHE A 7 5.25 21.36 9.75
N SER A 8 4.70 20.46 10.54
CA SER A 8 5.32 19.97 11.75
C SER A 8 6.24 18.84 11.31
N LEU A 9 7.48 19.22 11.02
CA LEU A 9 8.53 18.24 10.79
C LEU A 9 8.67 17.40 12.06
N PRO A 10 8.61 16.06 11.98
CA PRO A 10 8.80 15.23 13.14
C PRO A 10 10.16 15.52 13.78
N ASN A 11 10.15 15.46 15.08
CA ASN A 11 11.15 15.52 16.09
C ASN A 11 12.64 15.61 15.64
N ALA A 12 13.42 16.46 16.33
CA ALA A 12 14.86 16.70 16.11
C ALA A 12 15.75 15.42 16.07
N ASP A 13 15.24 14.27 16.48
CA ASP A 13 15.91 12.98 16.40
C ASP A 13 15.91 12.37 14.99
N LEU A 14 14.89 12.59 14.18
CA LEU A 14 14.87 12.19 12.75
C LEU A 14 15.91 13.00 11.95
N ARG A 15 16.07 14.29 12.25
CA ARG A 15 17.13 15.11 11.63
C ARG A 15 18.55 14.64 11.99
N ARG A 16 18.74 14.03 13.17
CA ARG A 16 20.03 13.45 13.56
C ARG A 16 20.28 12.09 12.91
N LYS A 17 19.24 11.29 12.64
CA LYS A 17 19.37 10.04 11.89
C LYS A 17 19.73 10.30 10.41
N HIS A 18 19.13 11.31 9.77
CA HIS A 18 19.49 11.70 8.40
C HIS A 18 20.90 12.32 8.28
N ALA A 19 21.44 12.90 9.33
CA ALA A 19 22.80 13.49 9.27
C ALA A 19 23.94 12.46 9.33
N ALA A 20 23.65 11.19 9.59
CA ALA A 20 24.62 10.10 9.60
C ALA A 20 24.44 9.12 8.42
N MET A 21 23.69 9.50 7.39
CA MET A 21 23.59 8.71 6.17
C MET A 21 24.98 8.59 5.54
N GLN A 22 25.50 7.38 5.54
CA GLN A 22 26.65 7.00 4.76
C GLN A 22 26.30 7.32 3.30
N LYS A 23 27.09 8.17 2.64
CA LYS A 23 26.82 8.55 1.26
C LYS A 23 26.87 7.27 0.43
N ILE A 24 25.73 6.83 -0.06
CA ILE A 24 25.60 5.64 -0.92
C ILE A 24 26.45 5.90 -2.16
N ASP A 25 27.27 4.95 -2.54
CA ASP A 25 27.95 4.96 -3.83
C ASP A 25 26.95 4.56 -4.91
N GLU A 26 26.33 5.56 -5.53
CA GLU A 26 25.26 5.37 -6.51
C GLU A 26 25.72 4.55 -7.73
N GLU A 27 26.98 4.69 -8.14
CA GLU A 27 27.54 3.94 -9.28
C GLU A 27 27.70 2.45 -8.90
N ALA A 28 28.27 2.17 -7.72
CA ALA A 28 28.41 0.81 -7.22
C ALA A 28 27.04 0.14 -6.98
N LEU A 29 26.07 0.89 -6.45
CA LEU A 29 24.70 0.41 -6.25
C LEU A 29 24.05 0.05 -7.59
N ALA A 30 24.11 0.93 -8.58
CA ALA A 30 23.55 0.70 -9.91
C ALA A 30 24.18 -0.52 -10.60
N GLU A 31 25.52 -0.66 -10.53
CA GLU A 31 26.22 -1.84 -11.08
C GLU A 31 25.79 -3.13 -10.39
N ALA A 32 25.73 -3.14 -9.05
CA ALA A 32 25.31 -4.32 -8.28
C ALA A 32 23.87 -4.71 -8.60
N TYR A 33 22.95 -3.73 -8.63
CA TYR A 33 21.55 -3.96 -8.93
C TYR A 33 21.32 -4.47 -10.34
N ASN A 34 21.97 -3.86 -11.35
CA ASN A 34 21.85 -4.30 -12.74
C ASN A 34 22.39 -5.72 -12.94
N ARG A 35 23.47 -6.08 -12.24
CA ARG A 35 24.01 -7.45 -12.25
C ARG A 35 23.01 -8.43 -11.64
N ALA A 36 22.41 -8.11 -10.48
CA ALA A 36 21.41 -8.94 -9.83
C ALA A 36 20.18 -9.16 -10.72
N LEU A 37 19.67 -8.08 -11.33
CA LEU A 37 18.53 -8.13 -12.24
C LEU A 37 18.81 -8.96 -13.50
N ALA A 38 20.04 -8.91 -14.05
CA ALA A 38 20.44 -9.73 -15.18
C ALA A 38 20.47 -11.24 -14.82
N LEU A 39 20.96 -11.57 -13.64
CA LEU A 39 20.98 -12.94 -13.13
C LEU A 39 19.55 -13.47 -12.88
N GLU A 40 18.68 -12.66 -12.27
CA GLU A 40 17.26 -12.97 -12.09
C GLU A 40 16.59 -13.27 -13.44
N LYS A 41 16.75 -12.38 -14.43
CA LYS A 41 16.20 -12.58 -15.79
C LYS A 41 16.74 -13.79 -16.52
N SER A 42 17.97 -14.21 -16.21
CA SER A 42 18.56 -15.43 -16.79
C SER A 42 18.06 -16.72 -16.12
N GLY A 43 17.35 -16.60 -15.00
CA GLY A 43 16.87 -17.73 -14.20
C GLY A 43 17.93 -18.35 -13.27
N ASP A 44 19.10 -17.72 -13.11
CA ASP A 44 20.10 -18.15 -12.14
C ASP A 44 19.77 -17.60 -10.75
N VAL A 45 18.77 -18.23 -10.12
CA VAL A 45 18.19 -17.78 -8.84
C VAL A 45 19.24 -17.68 -7.74
N GLU A 46 20.14 -18.67 -7.61
CA GLU A 46 21.14 -18.68 -6.53
C GLU A 46 22.18 -17.56 -6.68
N ALA A 47 22.58 -17.27 -7.91
CA ALA A 47 23.48 -16.14 -8.18
C ALA A 47 22.78 -14.79 -8.04
N ALA A 48 21.49 -14.70 -8.45
CA ALA A 48 20.68 -13.50 -8.31
C ALA A 48 20.50 -13.12 -6.83
N VAL A 49 20.17 -14.10 -5.97
CA VAL A 49 20.02 -13.86 -4.52
C VAL A 49 21.30 -13.28 -3.93
N LYS A 50 22.44 -13.89 -4.20
CA LYS A 50 23.73 -13.37 -3.69
C LYS A 50 24.03 -11.95 -4.17
N ALA A 51 23.68 -11.66 -5.42
CA ALA A 51 23.88 -10.33 -5.97
C ALA A 51 22.94 -9.30 -5.35
N TYR A 52 21.68 -9.69 -5.03
CA TYR A 52 20.77 -8.82 -4.28
C TYR A 52 21.17 -8.64 -2.81
N GLU A 53 21.78 -9.64 -2.17
CA GLU A 53 22.39 -9.50 -0.84
C GLU A 53 23.53 -8.47 -0.85
N GLU A 54 24.32 -8.40 -1.94
CA GLU A 54 25.34 -7.36 -2.13
C GLU A 54 24.69 -5.97 -2.30
N VAL A 55 23.55 -5.87 -3.01
CA VAL A 55 22.77 -4.62 -3.13
C VAL A 55 22.33 -4.14 -1.75
N LEU A 56 21.75 -5.01 -0.92
CA LEU A 56 21.32 -4.68 0.44
C LEU A 56 22.49 -4.26 1.36
N ALA A 57 23.70 -4.77 1.11
CA ALA A 57 24.88 -4.35 1.84
C ALA A 57 25.36 -2.93 1.47
N ILE A 58 25.09 -2.49 0.24
CA ILE A 58 25.42 -1.13 -0.25
C ILE A 58 24.32 -0.14 0.15
N ASP A 59 23.06 -0.55 0.01
CA ASP A 59 21.84 0.20 0.31
C ASP A 59 20.97 -0.52 1.34
N PRO A 60 21.23 -0.34 2.64
CA PRO A 60 20.44 -0.98 3.70
C PRO A 60 18.98 -0.51 3.78
N ASP A 61 18.64 0.68 3.25
CA ASP A 61 17.28 1.20 3.19
C ASP A 61 16.47 0.57 2.04
N ASP A 62 17.17 -0.16 1.15
CA ASP A 62 16.61 -0.97 0.06
C ASP A 62 15.69 -0.18 -0.89
N HIS A 63 16.16 0.96 -1.40
CA HIS A 63 15.42 1.77 -2.38
C HIS A 63 15.10 1.00 -3.68
N GLY A 64 15.85 -0.07 -3.98
CA GLY A 64 15.65 -0.92 -5.15
C GLY A 64 14.69 -2.10 -4.96
N GLY A 65 14.26 -2.39 -3.72
CA GLY A 65 13.37 -3.50 -3.41
C GLY A 65 14.02 -4.88 -3.55
N ALA A 66 15.32 -5.00 -3.26
CA ALA A 66 16.06 -6.27 -3.35
C ALA A 66 15.49 -7.35 -2.42
N ALA A 67 15.01 -6.98 -1.22
CA ALA A 67 14.42 -7.91 -0.27
C ALA A 67 13.14 -8.57 -0.84
N VAL A 68 12.24 -7.79 -1.42
CA VAL A 68 11.01 -8.34 -2.04
C VAL A 68 11.32 -9.16 -3.28
N ARG A 69 12.38 -8.84 -4.03
CA ARG A 69 12.83 -9.65 -5.17
C ARG A 69 13.38 -11.00 -4.73
N ILE A 70 14.19 -11.05 -3.68
CA ILE A 70 14.68 -12.31 -3.08
C ILE A 70 13.50 -13.18 -2.64
N ALA A 71 12.52 -12.57 -1.92
CA ALA A 71 11.33 -13.26 -1.46
C ALA A 71 10.45 -13.77 -2.61
N SER A 72 10.31 -13.02 -3.70
CA SER A 72 9.53 -13.41 -4.89
C SER A 72 10.11 -14.61 -5.61
N MET A 73 11.41 -14.82 -5.51
CA MET A 73 12.11 -16.03 -6.02
C MET A 73 11.99 -17.24 -5.07
N GLY A 74 11.24 -17.10 -3.97
CA GLY A 74 11.09 -18.16 -2.96
C GLY A 74 12.37 -18.42 -2.16
N ARG A 75 13.17 -17.40 -1.96
CA ARG A 75 14.42 -17.44 -1.18
C ARG A 75 14.39 -16.41 -0.06
N GLY A 76 15.24 -16.61 0.95
CA GLY A 76 15.29 -15.76 2.13
C GLY A 76 14.01 -15.82 2.98
N GLU A 77 13.90 -14.88 3.90
CA GLU A 77 12.69 -14.67 4.69
C GLU A 77 11.72 -13.77 3.92
N THR A 78 10.42 -14.03 4.05
CA THR A 78 9.41 -13.10 3.54
C THR A 78 9.34 -11.91 4.49
N PRO A 79 9.61 -10.68 4.05
CA PRO A 79 9.53 -9.52 4.93
C PRO A 79 8.08 -9.24 5.34
N ASP A 80 7.89 -8.57 6.49
CA ASP A 80 6.55 -8.18 6.97
C ASP A 80 5.94 -7.05 6.13
N LYS A 81 6.76 -6.23 5.48
CA LYS A 81 6.34 -5.21 4.49
C LYS A 81 7.43 -4.96 3.45
N ALA A 82 7.07 -4.36 2.34
CA ALA A 82 8.02 -3.80 1.40
C ALA A 82 8.77 -2.62 2.07
N PRO A 83 10.08 -2.42 1.78
CA PRO A 83 10.82 -1.28 2.32
C PRO A 83 10.16 0.05 1.94
N ASP A 84 10.02 0.96 2.91
CA ASP A 84 9.36 2.26 2.68
C ASP A 84 10.10 3.08 1.62
N ALA A 85 11.43 3.05 1.65
CA ALA A 85 12.26 3.71 0.64
C ALA A 85 12.02 3.17 -0.79
N TYR A 86 11.81 1.87 -0.93
CA TYR A 86 11.43 1.25 -2.20
C TYR A 86 10.06 1.73 -2.68
N VAL A 87 9.05 1.69 -1.80
CA VAL A 87 7.67 2.08 -2.14
C VAL A 87 7.64 3.56 -2.54
N ALA A 88 8.23 4.44 -1.73
CA ALA A 88 8.31 5.86 -2.04
C ALA A 88 9.00 6.12 -3.40
N THR A 89 10.18 5.52 -3.61
CA THR A 89 10.94 5.66 -4.87
C THR A 89 10.13 5.19 -6.08
N LEU A 90 9.45 4.03 -5.95
CA LEU A 90 8.64 3.45 -7.02
C LEU A 90 7.52 4.40 -7.45
N PHE A 91 6.79 4.94 -6.49
CA PHE A 91 5.65 5.81 -6.77
C PHE A 91 6.07 7.21 -7.19
N ASP A 92 7.12 7.80 -6.60
CA ASP A 92 7.66 9.10 -7.01
C ASP A 92 8.11 9.11 -8.48
N GLN A 93 8.76 8.02 -8.94
CA GLN A 93 9.23 7.92 -10.32
C GLN A 93 8.11 7.77 -11.36
N HIS A 94 6.92 7.32 -10.94
CA HIS A 94 5.83 7.01 -11.86
C HIS A 94 4.64 7.96 -11.73
N ALA A 95 4.66 8.90 -10.80
CA ALA A 95 3.52 9.74 -10.46
C ALA A 95 2.89 10.44 -11.67
N ASP A 96 3.69 11.06 -12.52
CA ASP A 96 3.23 11.82 -13.71
C ASP A 96 2.46 10.97 -14.74
N VAL A 97 2.74 9.67 -14.82
CA VAL A 97 2.13 8.75 -15.80
C VAL A 97 1.25 7.70 -15.13
N PHE A 98 1.07 7.80 -13.81
CA PHE A 98 0.46 6.76 -13.00
C PHE A 98 -0.94 6.40 -13.45
N GLU A 99 -1.81 7.39 -13.67
CA GLU A 99 -3.20 7.14 -14.06
C GLU A 99 -3.30 6.58 -15.46
N ASP A 100 -2.52 7.10 -16.42
CA ASP A 100 -2.50 6.57 -17.78
C ASP A 100 -2.08 5.10 -17.81
N VAL A 101 -1.10 4.74 -16.97
CA VAL A 101 -0.64 3.35 -16.86
C VAL A 101 -1.64 2.50 -16.10
N LEU A 102 -2.02 2.93 -14.89
CA LEU A 102 -2.84 2.10 -13.99
C LEU A 102 -4.27 1.92 -14.51
N VAL A 103 -4.92 3.01 -14.95
CA VAL A 103 -6.32 2.96 -15.38
C VAL A 103 -6.45 2.48 -16.81
N GLU A 104 -5.68 3.08 -17.76
CA GLU A 104 -5.88 2.79 -19.19
C GLU A 104 -5.18 1.51 -19.65
N GLN A 105 -3.96 1.23 -19.12
CA GLN A 105 -3.20 0.06 -19.58
C GLN A 105 -3.42 -1.17 -18.71
N LEU A 106 -3.52 -1.00 -17.38
CA LEU A 106 -3.68 -2.10 -16.44
C LEU A 106 -5.14 -2.38 -16.04
N ASP A 107 -6.10 -1.61 -16.54
CA ASP A 107 -7.55 -1.82 -16.34
C ASP A 107 -7.93 -1.80 -14.84
N TYR A 108 -7.34 -0.86 -14.08
CA TYR A 108 -7.59 -0.72 -12.65
C TYR A 108 -8.82 0.12 -12.36
N HIS A 109 -9.81 -0.46 -11.67
CA HIS A 109 -11.03 0.26 -11.32
C HIS A 109 -11.55 -0.04 -9.91
N VAL A 110 -10.67 -0.45 -9.02
CA VAL A 110 -11.05 -0.73 -7.63
C VAL A 110 -11.75 0.46 -6.95
N PRO A 111 -11.33 1.74 -7.10
CA PRO A 111 -12.05 2.87 -6.52
C PRO A 111 -13.51 2.97 -6.98
N MET A 112 -13.76 2.76 -8.27
CA MET A 112 -15.13 2.76 -8.81
C MET A 112 -15.93 1.55 -8.35
N LEU A 113 -15.30 0.41 -8.17
CA LEU A 113 -15.93 -0.78 -7.61
C LEU A 113 -16.33 -0.56 -6.14
N VAL A 114 -15.47 0.07 -5.33
CA VAL A 114 -15.79 0.49 -3.95
C VAL A 114 -17.05 1.34 -3.95
N ARG A 115 -17.11 2.40 -4.76
CA ARG A 115 -18.30 3.23 -4.90
C ARG A 115 -19.55 2.44 -5.25
N GLN A 116 -19.48 1.58 -6.27
CA GLN A 116 -20.60 0.75 -6.71
C GLN A 116 -21.11 -0.17 -5.60
N ARG A 117 -20.21 -0.77 -4.82
CA ARG A 117 -20.60 -1.64 -3.70
C ARG A 117 -21.25 -0.86 -2.58
N LEU A 118 -20.70 0.28 -2.20
CA LEU A 118 -21.31 1.17 -1.21
C LEU A 118 -22.75 1.56 -1.60
N GLN A 119 -22.95 1.96 -2.85
CA GLN A 119 -24.28 2.30 -3.39
C GLN A 119 -25.23 1.10 -3.38
N ALA A 120 -24.77 -0.07 -3.84
CA ALA A 120 -25.59 -1.29 -3.87
C ALA A 120 -26.03 -1.75 -2.48
N LEU A 121 -25.18 -1.56 -1.48
CA LEU A 121 -25.44 -1.89 -0.07
C LEU A 121 -26.17 -0.75 0.68
N THR A 122 -26.42 0.37 0.02
CA THR A 122 -27.03 1.57 0.61
C THR A 122 -26.24 2.07 1.85
N LEU A 123 -24.91 2.12 1.72
CA LEU A 123 -23.97 2.58 2.74
C LEU A 123 -23.52 4.02 2.44
N GLY A 124 -23.40 4.83 3.50
CA GLY A 124 -23.12 6.26 3.40
C GLY A 124 -24.40 7.13 3.37
N PRO A 125 -24.31 8.47 3.23
CA PRO A 125 -23.07 9.20 3.15
C PRO A 125 -22.24 9.14 4.44
N PHE A 126 -20.95 9.54 4.36
CA PHE A 126 -20.00 9.52 5.46
C PHE A 126 -19.63 10.93 5.86
N ALA A 127 -19.52 11.21 7.16
CA ALA A 127 -19.05 12.51 7.62
C ALA A 127 -17.54 12.63 7.42
N ARG A 128 -16.78 11.58 7.84
CA ARG A 128 -15.32 11.60 7.75
C ARG A 128 -14.79 10.31 7.12
N VAL A 129 -13.94 10.48 6.11
CA VAL A 129 -13.29 9.38 5.37
C VAL A 129 -11.77 9.51 5.49
N LEU A 130 -11.10 8.40 5.75
CA LEU A 130 -9.65 8.27 5.69
C LEU A 130 -9.27 7.38 4.50
N ASP A 131 -8.45 7.90 3.59
CA ASP A 131 -7.97 7.20 2.40
C ASP A 131 -6.48 6.90 2.55
N LEU A 132 -6.18 5.67 2.99
CA LEU A 132 -4.82 5.17 3.21
C LEU A 132 -4.21 4.76 1.88
N GLY A 133 -3.01 5.28 1.56
CA GLY A 133 -2.36 5.11 0.28
C GLY A 133 -3.20 5.76 -0.83
N CYS A 134 -3.54 7.04 -0.66
CA CYS A 134 -4.46 7.75 -1.55
C CYS A 134 -3.94 7.90 -2.99
N GLY A 135 -2.63 7.71 -3.20
CA GLY A 135 -1.99 7.87 -4.50
C GLY A 135 -2.30 9.23 -5.10
N THR A 136 -2.63 9.25 -6.38
CA THR A 136 -3.08 10.45 -7.10
C THR A 136 -4.52 10.87 -6.78
N GLY A 137 -5.21 10.20 -5.84
CA GLY A 137 -6.56 10.58 -5.39
C GLY A 137 -7.71 9.94 -6.18
N LEU A 138 -7.52 8.76 -6.73
CA LEU A 138 -8.59 8.05 -7.47
C LEU A 138 -9.76 7.65 -6.56
N THR A 139 -9.46 7.17 -5.33
CA THR A 139 -10.49 6.78 -4.35
C THR A 139 -11.22 8.00 -3.81
N GLY A 140 -10.49 9.05 -3.42
CA GLY A 140 -11.10 10.31 -3.01
C GLY A 140 -12.04 10.88 -4.07
N SER A 141 -11.61 10.88 -5.34
CA SER A 141 -12.45 11.32 -6.48
C SER A 141 -13.71 10.46 -6.63
N ALA A 142 -13.58 9.14 -6.47
CA ALA A 142 -14.72 8.24 -6.57
C ALA A 142 -15.74 8.41 -5.44
N LEU A 143 -15.30 8.87 -4.26
CA LEU A 143 -16.12 8.99 -3.06
C LEU A 143 -16.55 10.43 -2.73
N ARG A 144 -16.08 11.44 -3.47
CA ARG A 144 -16.22 12.86 -3.10
C ARG A 144 -17.67 13.30 -2.82
N ASP A 145 -18.64 12.82 -3.58
CA ASP A 145 -20.06 13.14 -3.38
C ASP A 145 -20.75 12.25 -2.32
N MET A 146 -20.02 11.32 -1.73
CA MET A 146 -20.49 10.43 -0.64
C MET A 146 -19.87 10.78 0.72
N ALA A 147 -18.97 11.78 0.77
CA ALA A 147 -18.24 12.19 1.98
C ALA A 147 -18.29 13.69 2.17
N GLU A 148 -18.35 14.13 3.45
CA GLU A 148 -18.25 15.54 3.81
C GLU A 148 -16.79 15.98 3.91
N ASP A 149 -15.95 15.19 4.55
CA ASP A 149 -14.52 15.39 4.80
C ASP A 149 -13.74 14.15 4.38
N ILE A 150 -12.70 14.33 3.55
CA ILE A 150 -11.80 13.24 3.14
C ILE A 150 -10.37 13.64 3.49
N THR A 151 -9.72 12.82 4.32
CA THR A 151 -8.29 12.91 4.62
C THR A 151 -7.56 11.83 3.81
N GLY A 152 -6.51 12.22 3.10
CA GLY A 152 -5.68 11.31 2.30
C GLY A 152 -4.26 11.20 2.83
N ILE A 153 -3.68 10.00 2.73
CA ILE A 153 -2.30 9.74 3.16
C ILE A 153 -1.61 8.93 2.09
N ASP A 154 -0.41 9.34 1.72
CA ASP A 154 0.47 8.54 0.85
C ASP A 154 1.92 8.70 1.27
N LEU A 155 2.75 7.70 0.98
CA LEU A 155 4.18 7.72 1.28
C LEU A 155 4.95 8.56 0.25
N SER A 156 4.42 8.70 -0.97
CA SER A 156 5.01 9.44 -2.08
C SER A 156 4.56 10.90 -2.05
N GLU A 157 5.54 11.83 -1.95
CA GLU A 157 5.29 13.27 -2.02
C GLU A 157 4.69 13.67 -3.38
N ASN A 158 5.20 13.09 -4.48
CA ASN A 158 4.72 13.38 -5.83
C ASN A 158 3.27 12.92 -6.04
N MET A 159 2.87 11.78 -5.45
CA MET A 159 1.46 11.33 -5.48
C MET A 159 0.56 12.29 -4.75
N VAL A 160 0.96 12.73 -3.54
CA VAL A 160 0.21 13.69 -2.73
C VAL A 160 0.05 15.04 -3.43
N GLU A 161 1.08 15.52 -4.15
CA GLU A 161 0.98 16.74 -4.96
C GLU A 161 -0.09 16.63 -6.05
N ILE A 162 -0.13 15.51 -6.78
CA ILE A 162 -1.15 15.27 -7.81
C ILE A 162 -2.54 15.13 -7.18
N ALA A 163 -2.67 14.43 -6.04
CA ALA A 163 -3.93 14.33 -5.31
C ALA A 163 -4.45 15.71 -4.86
N HIS A 164 -3.54 16.59 -4.42
CA HIS A 164 -3.87 17.95 -4.02
C HIS A 164 -4.43 18.79 -5.18
N GLU A 165 -3.90 18.63 -6.40
CA GLU A 165 -4.39 19.35 -7.58
C GLU A 165 -5.83 19.00 -7.95
N LYS A 166 -6.35 17.83 -7.51
CA LYS A 166 -7.74 17.41 -7.77
C LYS A 166 -8.77 18.08 -6.87
N ASP A 167 -8.35 18.74 -5.80
CA ASP A 167 -9.23 19.48 -4.86
C ASP A 167 -10.38 18.61 -4.30
N VAL A 168 -10.06 17.33 -4.00
CA VAL A 168 -11.04 16.35 -3.46
C VAL A 168 -10.81 16.00 -1.99
N TYR A 169 -9.64 16.33 -1.43
CA TYR A 169 -9.29 16.12 -0.04
C TYR A 169 -9.27 17.42 0.73
N GLU A 170 -9.84 17.43 1.94
CA GLU A 170 -9.72 18.52 2.89
C GLU A 170 -8.34 18.58 3.53
N THR A 171 -7.72 17.39 3.73
CA THR A 171 -6.38 17.25 4.32
C THR A 171 -5.59 16.16 3.62
N LEU A 172 -4.31 16.40 3.39
CA LEU A 172 -3.38 15.45 2.80
C LEU A 172 -2.09 15.37 3.62
N TYR A 173 -1.56 14.17 3.81
CA TYR A 173 -0.32 13.91 4.53
C TYR A 173 0.63 13.07 3.69
N VAL A 174 1.93 13.39 3.77
CA VAL A 174 3.00 12.49 3.30
C VAL A 174 3.47 11.69 4.51
N ALA A 175 3.04 10.42 4.59
CA ALA A 175 3.35 9.55 5.72
C ALA A 175 3.23 8.06 5.35
N GLU A 176 3.91 7.20 6.10
CA GLU A 176 3.67 5.77 6.11
C GLU A 176 2.33 5.48 6.82
N VAL A 177 1.52 4.58 6.27
CA VAL A 177 0.12 4.40 6.70
C VAL A 177 -0.01 3.88 8.12
N VAL A 178 0.89 3.00 8.57
CA VAL A 178 0.86 2.45 9.95
C VAL A 178 1.36 3.50 10.93
N ASP A 179 2.46 4.18 10.61
CA ASP A 179 3.01 5.26 11.45
C ASP A 179 1.98 6.38 11.63
N PHE A 180 1.26 6.75 10.55
CA PHE A 180 0.18 7.73 10.65
C PHE A 180 -0.94 7.27 11.59
N LEU A 181 -1.39 6.02 11.44
CA LEU A 181 -2.47 5.47 12.27
C LEU A 181 -2.09 5.35 13.76
N GLU A 182 -0.80 5.13 14.05
CA GLU A 182 -0.28 5.09 15.44
C GLU A 182 -0.20 6.48 16.09
N ASP A 183 0.13 7.51 15.30
CA ASP A 183 0.36 8.88 15.79
C ASP A 183 -0.86 9.81 15.61
N ASN A 184 -1.97 9.35 15.01
CA ASN A 184 -3.12 10.17 14.72
C ASN A 184 -3.96 10.49 15.96
N ASP A 185 -4.12 11.77 16.25
CA ASP A 185 -4.91 12.30 17.37
C ASP A 185 -6.25 12.95 16.89
N ASP A 186 -6.58 12.82 15.60
CA ASP A 186 -7.80 13.40 15.04
C ASP A 186 -9.06 12.63 15.51
N GLU A 187 -10.24 13.27 15.33
CA GLU A 187 -11.54 12.61 15.56
C GLU A 187 -11.67 11.35 14.65
N PRO A 188 -12.29 10.29 15.14
CA PRO A 188 -12.37 9.01 14.42
C PRO A 188 -13.18 9.13 13.12
N PHE A 189 -12.92 8.20 12.20
CA PHE A 189 -13.48 8.15 10.86
C PHE A 189 -14.68 7.18 10.77
N ASP A 190 -15.63 7.49 9.87
CA ASP A 190 -16.78 6.61 9.58
C ASP A 190 -16.45 5.57 8.50
N LEU A 191 -15.51 5.92 7.64
CA LEU A 191 -15.00 5.06 6.58
C LEU A 191 -13.48 5.18 6.51
N VAL A 192 -12.80 4.06 6.51
CA VAL A 192 -11.36 3.96 6.15
C VAL A 192 -11.25 3.15 4.88
N THR A 193 -10.50 3.64 3.90
CA THR A 193 -10.19 2.94 2.64
C THR A 193 -8.71 2.64 2.52
N ALA A 194 -8.35 1.50 1.90
CA ALA A 194 -6.98 1.10 1.58
C ALA A 194 -6.98 0.33 0.25
N THR A 195 -7.11 1.07 -0.87
CA THR A 195 -7.16 0.48 -2.20
C THR A 195 -5.76 0.37 -2.80
N ASP A 196 -5.34 -0.86 -3.14
CA ASP A 196 -4.01 -1.22 -3.67
C ASP A 196 -2.82 -0.90 -2.72
N VAL A 197 -3.07 -0.86 -1.40
CA VAL A 197 -2.06 -0.68 -0.35
C VAL A 197 -1.49 -2.03 0.10
N LEU A 198 -2.35 -3.01 0.34
CA LEU A 198 -1.97 -4.31 0.89
C LEU A 198 -0.93 -5.08 0.06
N PRO A 199 -0.80 -4.88 -1.26
CA PRO A 199 0.30 -5.47 -2.03
C PRO A 199 1.72 -5.05 -1.60
N TYR A 200 1.84 -4.03 -0.75
CA TYR A 200 3.12 -3.59 -0.16
C TYR A 200 3.29 -3.98 1.31
N LEU A 201 2.27 -4.61 1.91
CA LEU A 201 2.25 -5.08 3.29
C LEU A 201 2.08 -6.60 3.32
N GLY A 202 2.95 -7.32 4.01
CA GLY A 202 2.82 -8.75 4.27
C GLY A 202 1.99 -9.00 5.52
N ALA A 203 2.46 -8.54 6.66
CA ALA A 203 1.74 -8.59 7.94
C ALA A 203 0.68 -7.49 7.99
N LEU A 204 -0.59 -7.86 8.25
CA LEU A 204 -1.73 -6.93 8.23
C LEU A 204 -2.18 -6.50 9.63
N GLU A 205 -1.59 -7.06 10.68
CA GLU A 205 -2.02 -6.85 12.07
C GLU A 205 -1.97 -5.37 12.46
N ALA A 206 -0.86 -4.70 12.17
CA ALA A 206 -0.66 -3.29 12.55
C ALA A 206 -1.63 -2.36 11.79
N LEU A 207 -1.77 -2.56 10.46
CA LEU A 207 -2.71 -1.79 9.65
C LEU A 207 -4.16 -1.95 10.14
N PHE A 208 -4.60 -3.21 10.37
CA PHE A 208 -6.00 -3.47 10.76
C PHE A 208 -6.28 -2.96 12.18
N PHE A 209 -5.32 -3.13 13.11
CA PHE A 209 -5.44 -2.59 14.45
C PHE A 209 -5.48 -1.05 14.44
N GLY A 210 -4.55 -0.42 13.74
CA GLY A 210 -4.51 1.03 13.61
C GLY A 210 -5.78 1.58 12.96
N ALA A 211 -6.31 0.93 11.91
CA ALA A 211 -7.59 1.31 11.32
C ALA A 211 -8.73 1.25 12.34
N ALA A 212 -8.82 0.16 13.15
CA ALA A 212 -9.86 0.02 14.16
C ALA A 212 -9.80 1.10 15.25
N GLU A 213 -8.58 1.44 15.73
CA GLU A 213 -8.40 2.49 16.76
C GLU A 213 -8.78 3.89 16.26
N ASN A 214 -8.72 4.10 14.95
CA ASN A 214 -9.04 5.38 14.30
C ASN A 214 -10.48 5.47 13.76
N MET A 215 -11.35 4.50 14.08
CA MET A 215 -12.70 4.43 13.54
C MET A 215 -13.78 4.57 14.61
N ASN A 216 -14.91 5.14 14.21
CA ASN A 216 -16.14 5.08 14.99
C ASN A 216 -16.67 3.64 15.08
N ALA A 217 -17.27 3.26 16.22
CA ALA A 217 -17.98 2.00 16.30
C ALA A 217 -19.08 1.94 15.21
N GLY A 218 -19.14 0.82 14.49
CA GLY A 218 -20.01 0.66 13.32
C GLY A 218 -19.47 1.26 12.02
N GLY A 219 -18.30 1.91 12.06
CA GLY A 219 -17.60 2.42 10.88
C GLY A 219 -17.16 1.30 9.92
N LEU A 220 -16.86 1.65 8.69
CA LEU A 220 -16.50 0.71 7.63
C LEU A 220 -15.02 0.78 7.30
N PHE A 221 -14.39 -0.38 7.19
CA PHE A 221 -13.06 -0.52 6.61
C PHE A 221 -13.18 -1.24 5.28
N ILE A 222 -12.71 -0.61 4.19
CA ILE A 222 -12.79 -1.14 2.82
C ILE A 222 -11.39 -1.18 2.23
N PHE A 223 -10.98 -2.36 1.78
CA PHE A 223 -9.67 -2.52 1.18
C PHE A 223 -9.67 -3.56 0.07
N SER A 224 -8.67 -3.47 -0.80
CA SER A 224 -8.36 -4.51 -1.77
C SER A 224 -7.07 -5.25 -1.37
N SER A 225 -7.02 -6.54 -1.68
CA SER A 225 -5.81 -7.36 -1.53
C SER A 225 -5.55 -8.14 -2.82
N GLU A 226 -4.29 -8.49 -3.08
CA GLU A 226 -3.98 -9.54 -4.05
C GLU A 226 -4.02 -10.90 -3.39
N THR A 227 -4.33 -11.94 -4.17
CA THR A 227 -4.32 -13.33 -3.71
C THR A 227 -3.76 -14.27 -4.77
N LEU A 228 -3.46 -15.49 -4.36
CA LEU A 228 -3.00 -16.58 -5.20
C LEU A 228 -3.88 -17.82 -4.92
N PRO A 229 -3.85 -18.85 -5.77
CA PRO A 229 -4.49 -20.12 -5.45
C PRO A 229 -4.09 -20.62 -4.06
N ALA A 230 -5.06 -21.13 -3.29
CA ALA A 230 -4.89 -21.46 -1.88
C ALA A 230 -3.74 -22.46 -1.61
N ASP A 231 -3.52 -23.41 -2.51
CA ASP A 231 -2.43 -24.39 -2.43
C ASP A 231 -1.04 -23.76 -2.60
N THR A 232 -0.93 -22.63 -3.29
CA THR A 232 0.32 -21.88 -3.48
C THR A 232 0.86 -21.33 -2.15
N PHE A 233 -0.02 -20.96 -1.23
CA PHE A 233 0.39 -20.47 0.09
C PHE A 233 1.07 -21.56 0.94
N ALA A 234 0.77 -22.83 0.72
CA ALA A 234 1.34 -23.94 1.48
C ALA A 234 1.27 -23.74 3.02
N GLY A 235 0.15 -23.20 3.50
CA GLY A 235 -0.11 -22.90 4.91
C GLY A 235 0.43 -21.57 5.43
N ARG A 236 1.06 -20.77 4.57
CA ARG A 236 1.50 -19.40 4.92
C ARG A 236 0.33 -18.43 4.89
N SER A 237 0.37 -17.43 5.75
CA SER A 237 -0.61 -16.33 5.81
C SER A 237 -0.52 -15.41 4.60
N PHE A 238 0.71 -15.11 4.19
CA PHE A 238 1.03 -14.25 3.05
C PHE A 238 2.36 -14.67 2.42
N MET A 239 2.63 -14.16 1.24
CA MET A 239 3.89 -14.36 0.53
C MET A 239 4.09 -13.26 -0.51
N VAL A 240 5.33 -13.06 -0.93
CA VAL A 240 5.61 -12.21 -2.11
C VAL A 240 5.37 -13.04 -3.37
N GLY A 241 4.47 -12.56 -4.21
CA GLY A 241 4.17 -13.16 -5.52
C GLY A 241 5.27 -12.87 -6.56
N PRO A 242 5.16 -13.45 -7.76
CA PRO A 242 6.16 -13.30 -8.83
C PRO A 242 6.36 -11.85 -9.30
N ASN A 243 5.39 -10.99 -9.06
CA ASN A 243 5.42 -9.57 -9.45
C ASN A 243 5.93 -8.65 -8.33
N GLN A 244 6.68 -9.20 -7.36
CA GLN A 244 7.24 -8.49 -6.19
C GLN A 244 6.18 -7.78 -5.34
N ARG A 245 4.95 -8.32 -5.31
CA ARG A 245 3.83 -7.83 -4.52
C ARG A 245 3.35 -8.89 -3.54
N PHE A 246 2.90 -8.46 -2.37
CA PHE A 246 2.35 -9.39 -1.38
C PHE A 246 0.97 -9.87 -1.80
N ALA A 247 0.80 -11.18 -1.69
CA ALA A 247 -0.50 -11.85 -1.79
C ALA A 247 -0.87 -12.43 -0.43
N HIS A 248 -2.17 -12.38 -0.10
CA HIS A 248 -2.70 -12.81 1.18
C HIS A 248 -3.66 -13.98 1.01
N ALA A 249 -3.54 -14.97 1.90
CA ALA A 249 -4.53 -16.03 1.98
C ALA A 249 -5.86 -15.46 2.53
N GLU A 250 -6.98 -15.79 1.92
CA GLU A 250 -8.30 -15.32 2.37
C GLU A 250 -8.57 -15.68 3.84
N THR A 251 -8.17 -16.89 4.26
CA THR A 251 -8.31 -17.32 5.65
C THR A 251 -7.58 -16.42 6.63
N TYR A 252 -6.37 -15.98 6.29
CA TYR A 252 -5.60 -15.04 7.10
C TYR A 252 -6.31 -13.69 7.23
N VAL A 253 -6.79 -13.13 6.12
CA VAL A 253 -7.53 -11.86 6.13
C VAL A 253 -8.76 -11.95 7.04
N ARG A 254 -9.56 -13.03 6.91
CA ARG A 254 -10.74 -13.25 7.75
C ARG A 254 -10.41 -13.38 9.23
N GLU A 255 -9.39 -14.17 9.56
CA GLU A 255 -8.95 -14.39 10.93
C GLU A 255 -8.45 -13.11 11.59
N ARG A 256 -7.71 -12.27 10.86
CA ARG A 256 -7.21 -10.99 11.40
C ARG A 256 -8.33 -9.99 11.63
N LEU A 257 -9.26 -9.85 10.68
CA LEU A 257 -10.43 -8.98 10.85
C LEU A 257 -11.26 -9.38 12.08
N ASP A 258 -11.59 -10.67 12.23
CA ASP A 258 -12.38 -11.14 13.39
C ASP A 258 -11.64 -10.92 14.71
N ALA A 259 -10.33 -11.22 14.76
CA ALA A 259 -9.51 -11.06 15.96
C ALA A 259 -9.44 -9.61 16.46
N ILE A 260 -9.48 -8.63 15.54
CA ILE A 260 -9.40 -7.20 15.85
C ILE A 260 -10.78 -6.61 16.18
N GLY A 261 -11.86 -7.24 15.75
CA GLY A 261 -13.20 -6.78 16.07
C GLY A 261 -14.02 -6.34 14.87
N PHE A 262 -13.65 -6.73 13.66
CA PHE A 262 -14.44 -6.46 12.46
C PHE A 262 -15.35 -7.63 12.10
N ASP A 263 -16.58 -7.29 11.68
CA ASP A 263 -17.50 -8.19 11.01
C ASP A 263 -17.41 -7.97 9.50
N ILE A 264 -17.17 -9.03 8.72
CA ILE A 264 -17.14 -8.93 7.26
C ILE A 264 -18.56 -8.76 6.74
N VAL A 265 -18.84 -7.59 6.17
CA VAL A 265 -20.10 -7.29 5.47
C VAL A 265 -20.11 -7.94 4.10
N GLU A 266 -18.99 -7.84 3.38
CA GLU A 266 -18.80 -8.46 2.07
C GLU A 266 -17.33 -8.78 1.83
N LEU A 267 -17.05 -9.91 1.22
CA LEU A 267 -15.76 -10.26 0.63
C LEU A 267 -16.05 -10.84 -0.75
N THR A 268 -15.53 -10.19 -1.78
CA THR A 268 -15.80 -10.53 -3.17
C THR A 268 -14.49 -10.73 -3.91
N ASP A 269 -14.40 -11.83 -4.70
CA ASP A 269 -13.30 -12.02 -5.64
C ASP A 269 -13.37 -10.97 -6.74
N ILE A 270 -12.24 -10.34 -7.00
CA ILE A 270 -12.10 -9.33 -8.05
C ILE A 270 -10.87 -9.58 -8.91
N THR A 271 -10.85 -8.99 -10.08
CA THR A 271 -9.61 -8.70 -10.79
C THR A 271 -9.16 -7.32 -10.34
N VAL A 272 -8.03 -7.25 -9.62
CA VAL A 272 -7.50 -5.96 -9.14
C VAL A 272 -7.06 -5.10 -10.33
N ARG A 273 -6.29 -5.68 -11.23
CA ARG A 273 -5.82 -5.08 -12.48
C ARG A 273 -5.36 -6.19 -13.44
N LYS A 274 -4.89 -5.80 -14.62
CA LYS A 274 -4.24 -6.71 -15.56
C LYS A 274 -2.76 -6.40 -15.67
N GLU A 275 -1.91 -7.40 -15.67
CA GLU A 275 -0.48 -7.29 -15.96
C GLU A 275 -0.14 -8.17 -17.16
N GLU A 276 0.52 -7.59 -18.17
CA GLU A 276 0.80 -8.27 -19.45
C GLU A 276 -0.45 -8.94 -20.06
N GLY A 277 -1.63 -8.34 -19.84
CA GLY A 277 -2.93 -8.85 -20.31
C GLY A 277 -3.53 -9.96 -19.45
N ALA A 278 -2.83 -10.47 -18.42
CA ALA A 278 -3.35 -11.46 -17.48
C ALA A 278 -4.01 -10.79 -16.27
N PRO A 279 -5.18 -11.30 -15.78
CA PRO A 279 -5.84 -10.74 -14.61
C PRO A 279 -5.06 -11.07 -13.33
N ILE A 280 -4.86 -10.08 -12.48
CA ILE A 280 -4.35 -10.26 -11.12
C ILE A 280 -5.55 -10.49 -10.20
N ALA A 281 -5.61 -11.68 -9.62
CA ALA A 281 -6.68 -12.06 -8.71
C ALA A 281 -6.52 -11.36 -7.34
N GLY A 282 -7.64 -10.97 -6.76
CA GLY A 282 -7.65 -10.35 -5.44
C GLY A 282 -9.05 -10.35 -4.83
N HIS A 283 -9.16 -9.70 -3.68
CA HIS A 283 -10.43 -9.53 -2.98
C HIS A 283 -10.73 -8.04 -2.79
N LEU A 284 -11.98 -7.68 -2.88
CA LEU A 284 -12.52 -6.47 -2.29
C LEU A 284 -13.24 -6.86 -0.99
N VAL A 285 -12.84 -6.25 0.11
CA VAL A 285 -13.38 -6.52 1.43
C VAL A 285 -14.05 -5.27 1.97
N ILE A 286 -15.27 -5.43 2.46
CA ILE A 286 -16.02 -4.44 3.24
C ILE A 286 -16.22 -5.05 4.63
N ALA A 287 -15.63 -4.44 5.64
CA ALA A 287 -15.70 -4.88 7.02
C ALA A 287 -16.27 -3.76 7.90
N ARG A 288 -17.02 -4.12 8.92
CA ARG A 288 -17.64 -3.19 9.88
C ARG A 288 -17.02 -3.40 11.26
N LEU A 289 -16.56 -2.33 11.90
CA LEU A 289 -16.09 -2.35 13.28
C LEU A 289 -17.29 -2.60 14.23
N ARG A 290 -17.13 -3.56 15.15
CA ARG A 290 -18.17 -3.92 16.14
C ARG A 290 -18.44 -2.85 17.17
#